data_89878ff93fb03bc467b04b8e1920de37
#
_entry.id   89878ff93fb03bc467b04b8e1920de37
#
_cell.length_a   1.000
_cell.length_b   1.000
_cell.length_c   1.000
_cell.angle_alpha   90.00
_cell.angle_beta   90.00
_cell.angle_gamma   90.00
#
_symmetry.space_group_name_H-M   'P 1'
#
loop_
_entity.id
_entity.type
_entity.pdbx_description
1 polymer ?
#
loop_
_entity_poly.entity_id
_entity_poly.type
_entity_poly.pdbx_seq_one_letter_code
_entity_poly.pdbx_strand_id
1 'polypeptide(L)'
;MVISTFYQLSYNEQADLLLNQGTFLQTRHEGNFIIDLYEIQDLLVEVYYQKEDEEPVSVMACETTDKLKTMSVGNLKPRLTIKNGNENLQKGSYAA
;
A
#
# COMPACT_ATOMS: atom_id res chain seq x y z
N MET A 1 -7.68 11.09 -9.34
CA MET A 1 -7.81 11.42 -7.89
C MET A 1 -6.71 12.39 -7.54
N VAL A 2 -7.04 13.42 -6.78
CA VAL A 2 -6.01 14.34 -6.34
C VAL A 2 -5.41 13.85 -5.02
N ILE A 3 -4.16 14.22 -4.80
CA ILE A 3 -3.42 13.76 -3.63
C ILE A 3 -4.13 14.13 -2.34
N SER A 4 -4.64 15.35 -2.24
CA SER A 4 -5.26 15.78 -1.00
C SER A 4 -6.49 14.95 -0.67
N THR A 5 -7.23 14.53 -1.67
CA THR A 5 -8.38 13.67 -1.44
C THR A 5 -7.92 12.33 -0.86
N PHE A 6 -6.84 11.78 -1.41
CA PHE A 6 -6.34 10.52 -0.91
C PHE A 6 -5.89 10.64 0.56
N TYR A 7 -5.23 11.75 0.89
CA TYR A 7 -4.75 11.94 2.26
C TYR A 7 -5.87 12.22 3.26
N GLN A 8 -7.05 12.59 2.80
CA GLN A 8 -8.17 12.79 3.70
C GLN A 8 -8.81 11.47 4.14
N LEU A 9 -8.47 10.39 3.49
CA LEU A 9 -9.01 9.09 3.84
C LEU A 9 -8.26 8.52 5.05
N SER A 10 -8.97 7.73 5.84
CA SER A 10 -8.32 6.99 6.91
C SER A 10 -7.43 5.91 6.31
N TYR A 11 -6.59 5.32 7.15
CA TYR A 11 -5.75 4.23 6.67
C TYR A 11 -6.59 3.10 6.08
N ASN A 12 -7.66 2.72 6.75
CA ASN A 12 -8.49 1.63 6.26
C ASN A 12 -9.15 1.98 4.93
N GLU A 13 -9.55 3.23 4.77
CA GLU A 13 -10.13 3.66 3.51
C GLU A 13 -9.09 3.67 2.39
N GLN A 14 -7.88 4.10 2.72
CA GLN A 14 -6.79 4.06 1.76
C GLN A 14 -6.47 2.64 1.35
N ALA A 15 -6.39 1.75 2.33
CA ALA A 15 -6.09 0.35 2.06
C ALA A 15 -7.19 -0.29 1.20
N ASP A 16 -8.43 -0.01 1.53
CA ASP A 16 -9.54 -0.55 0.76
C ASP A 16 -9.49 -0.07 -0.68
N LEU A 17 -9.21 1.20 -0.87
CA LEU A 17 -9.13 1.78 -2.19
C LEU A 17 -8.00 1.15 -3.00
N LEU A 18 -6.85 0.98 -2.40
CA LEU A 18 -5.71 0.39 -3.10
C LEU A 18 -5.95 -1.07 -3.44
N LEU A 19 -6.58 -1.81 -2.54
CA LEU A 19 -6.83 -3.22 -2.78
C LEU A 19 -7.88 -3.44 -3.85
N ASN A 20 -8.87 -2.56 -3.93
CA ASN A 20 -9.97 -2.76 -4.85
C ASN A 20 -9.75 -2.08 -6.19
N GLN A 21 -9.04 -0.98 -6.22
CA GLN A 21 -8.91 -0.21 -7.45
C GLN A 21 -7.47 0.06 -7.86
N GLY A 22 -6.52 -0.20 -6.98
CA GLY A 22 -5.13 0.05 -7.28
C GLY A 22 -4.47 -1.12 -7.96
N THR A 23 -3.29 -0.88 -8.48
CA THR A 23 -2.45 -1.91 -9.08
C THR A 23 -1.16 -1.98 -8.28
N PHE A 24 -0.85 -3.15 -7.75
CA PHE A 24 0.40 -3.36 -7.05
C PHE A 24 1.53 -3.47 -8.08
N LEU A 25 2.59 -2.70 -7.88
CA LEU A 25 3.67 -2.64 -8.86
C LEU A 25 4.93 -3.35 -8.39
N GLN A 26 5.39 -3.05 -7.20
CA GLN A 26 6.63 -3.66 -6.74
C GLN A 26 6.81 -3.49 -5.24
N THR A 27 7.74 -4.24 -4.71
CA THR A 27 8.20 -4.11 -3.33
C THR A 27 9.69 -3.83 -3.37
N ARG A 28 10.14 -2.92 -2.51
CA ARG A 28 11.57 -2.71 -2.32
C ARG A 28 11.88 -2.62 -0.83
N HIS A 29 13.14 -2.82 -0.52
CA HIS A 29 13.61 -2.77 0.86
C HIS A 29 14.57 -1.62 1.00
N GLU A 30 14.35 -0.77 1.99
CA GLU A 30 15.23 0.35 2.27
C GLU A 30 15.43 0.45 3.78
N GLY A 31 16.64 0.23 4.24
CA GLY A 31 16.93 0.29 5.67
C GLY A 31 16.06 -0.68 6.43
N ASN A 32 15.30 -0.15 7.37
CA ASN A 32 14.43 -0.97 8.19
C ASN A 32 13.00 -1.07 7.64
N PHE A 33 12.81 -0.67 6.41
CA PHE A 33 11.48 -0.62 5.82
C PHE A 33 11.34 -1.52 4.62
N ILE A 34 10.13 -2.03 4.47
CA ILE A 34 9.66 -2.64 3.25
C ILE A 34 8.66 -1.68 2.65
N ILE A 35 8.79 -1.38 1.38
CA ILE A 35 7.97 -0.37 0.73
C ILE A 35 7.26 -1.01 -0.45
N ASP A 36 5.94 -1.05 -0.37
CA ASP A 36 5.11 -1.54 -1.46
C ASP A 36 4.60 -0.37 -2.27
N LEU A 37 4.71 -0.46 -3.58
CA LEU A 37 4.31 0.59 -4.48
C LEU A 37 3.06 0.18 -5.22
N TYR A 38 2.09 1.08 -5.25
CA TYR A 38 0.83 0.90 -5.96
C TYR A 38 0.61 2.06 -6.90
N GLU A 39 -0.16 1.79 -7.93
CA GLU A 39 -0.67 2.86 -8.78
C GLU A 39 -2.18 2.86 -8.66
N ILE A 40 -2.77 4.04 -8.50
CA ILE A 40 -4.21 4.18 -8.53
C ILE A 40 -4.54 5.46 -9.26
N GLN A 41 -5.27 5.32 -10.36
CA GLN A 41 -5.57 6.43 -11.23
C GLN A 41 -4.27 7.13 -11.62
N ASP A 42 -4.11 8.38 -11.28
CA ASP A 42 -2.90 9.14 -11.63
C ASP A 42 -1.98 9.33 -10.44
N LEU A 43 -2.10 8.49 -9.43
CA LEU A 43 -1.25 8.56 -8.25
C LEU A 43 -0.38 7.33 -8.12
N LEU A 44 0.82 7.55 -7.59
CA LEU A 44 1.67 6.49 -7.09
C LEU A 44 1.62 6.55 -5.59
N VAL A 45 1.42 5.40 -4.96
CA VAL A 45 1.27 5.33 -3.51
C VAL A 45 2.26 4.34 -2.97
N GLU A 46 3.08 4.79 -2.03
CA GLU A 46 4.04 3.94 -1.35
C GLU A 46 3.55 3.66 0.05
N VAL A 47 3.49 2.40 0.41
CA VAL A 47 3.09 1.98 1.74
C VAL A 47 4.34 1.43 2.43
N TYR A 48 4.71 2.05 3.53
CA TYR A 48 5.91 1.70 4.28
C TYR A 48 5.55 0.79 5.44
N TYR A 49 6.28 -0.29 5.57
CA TYR A 49 6.10 -1.25 6.66
C TYR A 49 7.43 -1.42 7.37
N GLN A 50 7.38 -1.69 8.65
CA GLN A 50 8.58 -2.09 9.36
C GLN A 50 8.95 -3.51 8.97
N LYS A 51 10.23 -3.74 8.70
CA LYS A 51 10.67 -5.08 8.31
C LYS A 51 10.41 -6.10 9.39
N GLU A 52 10.55 -5.67 10.62
CA GLU A 52 10.54 -6.59 11.73
C GLU A 52 9.19 -7.29 11.90
N ASP A 53 8.11 -6.54 11.83
CA ASP A 53 6.80 -7.08 12.10
C ASP A 53 5.82 -6.82 10.94
N GLU A 54 6.28 -6.16 9.89
CA GLU A 54 5.47 -5.82 8.73
C GLU A 54 4.25 -4.98 9.09
N GLU A 55 4.39 -4.15 10.12
CA GLU A 55 3.32 -3.23 10.47
C GLU A 55 3.43 -1.97 9.63
N PRO A 56 2.30 -1.49 9.11
CA PRO A 56 2.34 -0.26 8.31
C PRO A 56 2.66 0.93 9.19
N VAL A 57 3.55 1.78 8.70
CA VAL A 57 3.96 2.97 9.46
C VAL A 57 3.67 4.25 8.71
N SER A 58 3.52 4.20 7.40
CA SER A 58 3.35 5.43 6.63
C SER A 58 2.79 5.10 5.26
N VAL A 59 1.99 6.01 4.74
CA VAL A 59 1.47 5.90 3.38
C VAL A 59 1.77 7.24 2.71
N MET A 60 2.45 7.19 1.58
CA MET A 60 2.84 8.40 0.88
C MET A 60 2.40 8.33 -0.56
N ALA A 61 1.82 9.41 -1.04
CA ALA A 61 1.30 9.47 -2.39
C ALA A 61 1.98 10.59 -3.17
N CYS A 62 2.15 10.37 -4.46
CA CYS A 62 2.60 11.43 -5.35
C CYS A 62 1.93 11.21 -6.69
N GLU A 63 1.96 12.24 -7.52
CA GLU A 63 1.36 12.11 -8.83
C GLU A 63 2.24 11.24 -9.70
N THR A 64 1.60 10.48 -10.57
CA THR A 64 2.37 9.67 -11.51
C THR A 64 3.16 10.62 -12.41
N THR A 65 4.42 10.30 -12.52
CA THR A 65 5.29 11.04 -13.41
C THR A 65 6.14 10.01 -14.12
N ASP A 66 7.39 10.30 -14.26
CA ASP A 66 8.27 9.39 -14.95
C ASP A 66 8.70 8.21 -14.11
N LYS A 67 8.29 8.16 -12.87
CA LYS A 67 8.75 7.10 -12.00
C LYS A 67 8.36 5.72 -12.44
N LEU A 68 7.21 5.60 -13.09
CA LEU A 68 6.74 4.30 -13.51
C LEU A 68 7.57 3.68 -14.62
N LYS A 69 8.32 4.48 -15.32
CA LYS A 69 9.01 3.99 -16.50
C LYS A 69 10.00 2.90 -16.22
N THR A 70 10.61 2.96 -15.07
CA THR A 70 11.69 2.05 -14.77
C THR A 70 11.29 0.92 -13.87
N MET A 71 10.02 0.83 -13.56
CA MET A 71 9.56 -0.17 -12.61
C MET A 71 9.14 -1.41 -13.35
N SER A 72 9.43 -2.54 -12.74
CA SER A 72 8.96 -3.80 -13.26
C SER A 72 8.03 -4.40 -12.24
N VAL A 73 6.98 -5.02 -12.74
CA VAL A 73 6.04 -5.69 -11.89
C VAL A 73 6.61 -7.03 -11.53
N GLY A 74 6.68 -7.30 -10.25
CA GLY A 74 7.17 -8.60 -9.82
C GLY A 74 6.04 -9.53 -9.53
N ASN A 75 6.40 -10.71 -9.07
CA ASN A 75 5.42 -11.70 -8.66
C ASN A 75 5.13 -11.63 -7.18
N LEU A 76 5.55 -10.57 -6.55
CA LEU A 76 5.36 -10.40 -5.12
C LEU A 76 3.92 -10.06 -4.83
N LYS A 77 3.48 -10.47 -3.68
CA LYS A 77 2.13 -10.17 -3.25
C LYS A 77 2.13 -8.97 -2.35
N PRO A 78 1.11 -8.13 -2.45
CA PRO A 78 1.02 -7.00 -1.54
C PRO A 78 0.77 -7.50 -0.12
N ARG A 79 1.27 -6.77 0.85
CA ARG A 79 1.04 -7.10 2.24
C ARG A 79 0.03 -6.17 2.89
N LEU A 80 -0.70 -5.44 2.08
CA LEU A 80 -1.69 -4.50 2.57
C LEU A 80 -2.90 -5.23 3.10
N THR A 81 -3.36 -4.85 4.27
CA THR A 81 -4.56 -5.42 4.85
C THR A 81 -5.38 -4.32 5.46
N ILE A 82 -6.66 -4.58 5.63
CA ILE A 82 -7.56 -3.63 6.23
C ILE A 82 -7.66 -3.92 7.71
N LYS A 83 -7.45 -2.89 8.52
CA LYS A 83 -7.56 -3.00 9.96
C LYS A 83 -8.91 -2.45 10.38
N ASN A 84 -9.61 -3.18 11.22
CA ASN A 84 -10.88 -2.69 11.71
C ASN A 84 -11.17 -3.28 13.08
N GLY A 85 -12.32 -2.95 13.63
CA GLY A 85 -12.64 -3.34 14.98
C GLY A 85 -12.82 -4.82 15.18
N ASN A 86 -12.97 -5.57 14.12
CA ASN A 86 -13.15 -7.02 14.24
C ASN A 86 -11.91 -7.75 13.84
N GLU A 87 -10.78 -7.14 14.02
CA GLU A 87 -9.57 -7.73 13.52
C GLU A 87 -9.27 -9.10 14.08
N ASN A 88 -9.80 -9.43 15.24
CA ASN A 88 -9.58 -10.77 15.76
C ASN A 88 -10.14 -11.82 14.84
N LEU A 89 -11.33 -11.59 14.37
CA LEU A 89 -11.93 -12.50 13.42
C LEU A 89 -11.20 -12.48 12.13
N GLN A 90 -10.83 -11.31 11.74
CA GLN A 90 -10.23 -11.16 10.45
C GLN A 90 -8.83 -11.69 10.39
N LYS A 91 -8.14 -11.67 11.50
CA LYS A 91 -6.82 -12.25 11.52
C LYS A 91 -6.86 -13.71 11.15
N GLY A 92 -7.86 -14.41 11.62
CA GLY A 92 -7.99 -15.78 11.24
C GLY A 92 -8.16 -15.93 9.74
N SER A 93 -8.96 -15.06 9.17
CA SER A 93 -9.19 -15.09 7.75
C SER A 93 -7.95 -14.76 6.97
N TYR A 94 -7.27 -13.74 7.41
CA TYR A 94 -6.10 -13.28 6.68
C TYR A 94 -4.94 -14.23 6.81
N ALA A 95 -4.83 -14.85 7.92
CA ALA A 95 -3.73 -15.77 8.14
C ALA A 95 -3.88 -17.00 7.29
N ALA A 96 -5.07 -17.28 6.90
CA ALA A 96 -5.33 -18.46 6.09
C ALA A 96 -4.80 -18.33 4.65
#